data_c53e912ad29c0dadf81c52ec289dbf75
#
_entry.id   c53e912ad29c0dadf81c52ec289dbf75
#
_cell.length_a   1.000
_cell.length_b   1.000
_cell.length_c   1.000
_cell.angle_alpha   90.00
_cell.angle_beta   90.00
_cell.angle_gamma   90.00
#
_symmetry.space_group_name_H-M   'P 1'
#
loop_
_entity.id
_entity.type
_entity.pdbx_description
1 polymer ?
#
loop_
_entity_poly.entity_id
_entity_poly.type
_entity_poly.pdbx_seq_one_letter_code
_entity_poly.pdbx_strand_id
1 'polypeptide(L)'
;MARSLRRSALAALLLACLLVSPVFGVKASSLPEPNGSSDSGQVYLNKAADAILALKSTRFSLKHEGTPAFLDEKNGVMFTAADCAYSAPDRVSCDIKASLKNGTIVQLTRVWVPEGTFQTNPLTRQFAKAPADSNFNGVMLFAKTGIPEILRTEVQKAQVVNREKIQNRETLHVKGEVSGDKLNPLIGSTLKPELMYRVDFWIDEKSANTAQLHVTEPDAKGWLIELFGTDEPIDIPTPTLPPSPKGKPQA
;
A
#
# COMPACT_ATOMS: atom_id res chain seq x y z
N MET A 1 -30.82 -12.03 -60.93
CA MET A 1 -31.98 -12.84 -60.51
C MET A 1 -32.35 -12.38 -59.12
N ALA A 2 -33.21 -11.46 -58.90
CA ALA A 2 -34.66 -11.35 -59.03
C ALA A 2 -35.41 -12.03 -57.87
N ARG A 3 -36.16 -11.18 -57.15
CA ARG A 3 -37.40 -11.43 -56.38
C ARG A 3 -37.20 -11.86 -54.91
N SER A 4 -37.97 -11.37 -53.95
CA SER A 4 -39.18 -10.49 -53.96
C SER A 4 -39.54 -10.05 -52.55
N LEU A 5 -40.08 -8.84 -52.48
CA LEU A 5 -40.82 -8.27 -51.35
C LEU A 5 -41.96 -9.20 -50.85
N ARG A 6 -42.26 -9.12 -49.56
CA ARG A 6 -43.68 -9.03 -49.12
C ARG A 6 -43.77 -8.22 -47.82
N ARG A 7 -44.50 -7.12 -47.89
CA ARG A 7 -45.12 -6.33 -46.83
C ARG A 7 -46.31 -7.10 -46.25
N SER A 8 -46.56 -6.98 -44.99
CA SER A 8 -47.92 -6.95 -44.44
C SER A 8 -48.00 -6.20 -43.15
N ALA A 9 -48.79 -5.18 -43.14
CA ALA A 9 -49.21 -4.37 -42.02
C ALA A 9 -50.47 -5.00 -41.36
N LEU A 10 -50.78 -4.56 -40.17
CA LEU A 10 -52.04 -4.48 -39.40
C LEU A 10 -51.71 -4.89 -37.95
N ALA A 11 -52.19 -4.32 -36.88
CA ALA A 11 -53.14 -3.24 -36.64
C ALA A 11 -52.98 -2.89 -35.13
N ALA A 12 -53.33 -1.67 -34.83
CA ALA A 12 -53.39 -1.10 -33.47
C ALA A 12 -54.38 -1.82 -32.55
N LEU A 13 -54.03 -1.92 -31.29
CA LEU A 13 -55.02 -1.97 -30.20
C LEU A 13 -54.49 -1.18 -28.99
N LEU A 14 -55.10 -0.02 -28.78
CA LEU A 14 -55.01 0.80 -27.58
C LEU A 14 -55.68 0.06 -26.42
N LEU A 15 -54.95 -0.15 -25.33
CA LEU A 15 -55.59 -0.37 -24.03
C LEU A 15 -54.84 0.44 -22.98
N ALA A 16 -55.45 1.57 -22.60
CA ALA A 16 -55.01 2.39 -21.47
C ALA A 16 -55.34 1.67 -20.17
N CYS A 17 -54.32 1.27 -19.44
CA CYS A 17 -54.44 0.94 -18.04
C CYS A 17 -53.71 1.99 -17.22
N LEU A 18 -54.46 2.93 -16.66
CA LEU A 18 -54.10 3.79 -15.55
C LEU A 18 -53.83 2.93 -14.34
N LEU A 19 -52.59 2.67 -14.02
CA LEU A 19 -52.16 2.18 -12.72
C LEU A 19 -51.45 3.34 -11.97
N VAL A 20 -52.21 3.89 -11.03
CA VAL A 20 -51.75 4.81 -10.01
C VAL A 20 -50.75 4.04 -9.14
N SER A 21 -49.45 4.28 -9.34
CA SER A 21 -48.41 3.78 -8.42
C SER A 21 -48.25 4.77 -7.27
N PRO A 22 -48.35 4.33 -6.01
CA PRO A 22 -48.02 5.18 -4.88
C PRO A 22 -46.54 5.43 -4.91
N VAL A 23 -46.14 6.71 -5.08
CA VAL A 23 -44.78 7.19 -4.88
C VAL A 23 -44.49 7.07 -3.38
N PHE A 24 -43.90 5.95 -2.97
CA PHE A 24 -43.19 5.89 -1.70
C PHE A 24 -41.91 6.73 -1.90
N GLY A 25 -41.98 7.99 -1.45
CA GLY A 25 -40.85 8.83 -1.28
C GLY A 25 -39.88 8.23 -0.24
N VAL A 26 -38.96 7.39 -0.70
CA VAL A 26 -37.76 7.07 0.08
C VAL A 26 -36.98 8.36 0.13
N LYS A 27 -37.07 9.08 1.25
CA LYS A 27 -36.10 10.10 1.60
C LYS A 27 -34.74 9.41 1.59
N ALA A 28 -33.95 9.61 0.53
CA ALA A 28 -32.53 9.36 0.57
C ALA A 28 -32.00 10.24 1.71
N SER A 29 -31.64 9.62 2.84
CA SER A 29 -30.85 10.29 3.86
C SER A 29 -29.53 10.65 3.19
N SER A 30 -29.44 11.91 2.73
CA SER A 30 -28.16 12.51 2.39
C SER A 30 -27.30 12.45 3.65
N LEU A 31 -26.31 11.58 3.63
CA LEU A 31 -25.22 11.65 4.61
C LEU A 31 -24.68 13.08 4.58
N PRO A 32 -24.39 13.68 5.73
CA PRO A 32 -23.85 15.04 5.78
C PRO A 32 -22.62 15.11 4.89
N GLU A 33 -22.59 16.08 3.99
CA GLU A 33 -21.38 16.43 3.25
C GLU A 33 -20.27 16.70 4.28
N PRO A 34 -19.05 16.17 4.09
CA PRO A 34 -17.96 16.44 4.99
C PRO A 34 -17.62 17.93 4.91
N ASN A 35 -18.15 18.70 5.84
CA ASN A 35 -17.65 20.05 6.08
C ASN A 35 -16.17 19.90 6.42
N GLY A 36 -15.27 20.50 5.62
CA GLY A 36 -13.82 20.37 5.74
C GLY A 36 -13.24 21.00 7.02
N SER A 37 -13.65 20.48 8.19
CA SER A 37 -12.98 20.78 9.44
C SER A 37 -11.71 19.94 9.54
N SER A 38 -10.60 20.54 9.92
CA SER A 38 -9.30 19.87 10.11
C SER A 38 -9.38 18.67 11.08
N ASP A 39 -10.35 18.65 11.98
CA ASP A 39 -10.55 17.60 12.97
C ASP A 39 -11.17 16.32 12.40
N SER A 40 -11.90 16.40 11.28
CA SER A 40 -12.59 15.24 10.73
C SER A 40 -11.62 14.19 10.16
N GLY A 41 -10.50 14.61 9.58
CA GLY A 41 -9.49 13.70 9.02
C GLY A 41 -8.80 12.86 10.09
N GLN A 42 -8.45 13.45 11.22
CA GLN A 42 -7.72 12.77 12.30
C GLN A 42 -8.50 11.61 12.92
N VAL A 43 -9.83 11.73 13.02
CA VAL A 43 -10.68 10.61 13.52
C VAL A 43 -10.55 9.36 12.66
N TYR A 44 -10.48 9.51 11.34
CA TYR A 44 -10.32 8.39 10.42
C TYR A 44 -8.89 7.83 10.44
N LEU A 45 -7.88 8.70 10.57
CA LEU A 45 -6.49 8.27 10.72
C LEU A 45 -6.29 7.45 12.00
N ASN A 46 -6.90 7.84 13.11
CA ASN A 46 -6.85 7.07 14.36
C ASN A 46 -7.47 5.68 14.21
N LYS A 47 -8.64 5.58 13.55
CA LYS A 47 -9.27 4.29 13.25
C LYS A 47 -8.40 3.42 12.35
N ALA A 48 -7.77 4.02 11.34
CA ALA A 48 -6.86 3.30 10.45
C ALA A 48 -5.62 2.79 11.20
N ALA A 49 -5.09 3.57 12.13
CA ALA A 49 -3.99 3.14 13.01
C ALA A 49 -4.40 1.94 13.88
N ASP A 50 -5.60 1.95 14.45
CA ASP A 50 -6.14 0.82 15.23
C ASP A 50 -6.31 -0.42 14.34
N ALA A 51 -6.82 -0.25 13.12
CA ALA A 51 -7.00 -1.33 12.16
C ALA A 51 -5.65 -1.96 11.77
N ILE A 52 -4.61 -1.17 11.49
CA ILE A 52 -3.27 -1.68 11.18
C ILE A 52 -2.70 -2.50 12.35
N LEU A 53 -2.88 -2.05 13.60
CA LEU A 53 -2.41 -2.78 14.78
C LEU A 53 -3.19 -4.07 15.04
N ALA A 54 -4.42 -4.18 14.55
CA ALA A 54 -5.25 -5.37 14.67
C ALA A 54 -5.02 -6.40 13.55
N LEU A 55 -4.26 -6.05 12.49
CA LEU A 55 -3.97 -6.94 11.37
C LEU A 55 -3.26 -8.20 11.84
N LYS A 56 -3.79 -9.36 11.43
CA LYS A 56 -3.09 -10.64 11.58
C LYS A 56 -2.14 -10.89 10.41
N SER A 57 -2.53 -10.43 9.23
CA SER A 57 -1.72 -10.56 8.02
C SER A 57 -2.21 -9.59 6.94
N THR A 58 -1.35 -9.27 6.02
CA THR A 58 -1.73 -8.54 4.79
C THR A 58 -0.66 -8.73 3.70
N ARG A 59 -1.08 -8.61 2.46
CA ARG A 59 -0.17 -8.39 1.34
C ARG A 59 -0.09 -6.91 1.05
N PHE A 60 1.07 -6.45 0.62
CA PHE A 60 1.23 -5.05 0.25
C PHE A 60 2.28 -4.90 -0.86
N SER A 61 2.12 -3.87 -1.66
CA SER A 61 3.13 -3.48 -2.64
C SER A 61 3.72 -2.12 -2.27
N LEU A 62 5.00 -1.95 -2.58
CA LEU A 62 5.71 -0.68 -2.50
C LEU A 62 6.20 -0.34 -3.89
N LYS A 63 5.97 0.89 -4.33
CA LYS A 63 6.53 1.44 -5.56
C LYS A 63 7.15 2.78 -5.24
N HIS A 64 8.27 3.07 -5.87
CA HIS A 64 8.92 4.35 -5.75
C HIS A 64 9.27 4.92 -7.12
N GLU A 65 8.90 6.18 -7.32
CA GLU A 65 9.28 7.00 -8.46
C GLU A 65 9.77 8.35 -7.94
N GLY A 66 10.88 8.84 -8.44
CA GLY A 66 11.41 10.13 -8.01
C GLY A 66 12.90 10.09 -7.68
N THR A 67 13.28 10.74 -6.58
CA THR A 67 14.65 10.74 -6.08
C THR A 67 15.11 9.32 -5.80
N PRO A 68 16.30 8.88 -6.30
CA PRO A 68 16.74 7.50 -6.11
C PRO A 68 16.74 7.05 -4.65
N ALA A 69 16.01 5.98 -4.34
CA ALA A 69 16.02 5.32 -3.05
C ALA A 69 17.03 4.17 -3.09
N PHE A 70 18.09 4.25 -2.31
CA PHE A 70 19.16 3.25 -2.35
C PHE A 70 18.90 2.11 -1.36
N LEU A 71 18.91 0.88 -1.87
CA LEU A 71 19.04 -0.33 -1.03
C LEU A 71 20.50 -0.55 -0.61
N ASP A 72 21.43 -0.17 -1.46
CA ASP A 72 22.86 -0.22 -1.27
C ASP A 72 23.49 0.92 -2.09
N GLU A 73 23.74 2.04 -1.45
CA GLU A 73 24.30 3.23 -2.10
C GLU A 73 25.72 2.97 -2.61
N LYS A 74 26.53 2.26 -1.84
CA LYS A 74 27.92 1.93 -2.19
C LYS A 74 28.02 1.19 -3.51
N ASN A 75 27.14 0.22 -3.72
CA ASN A 75 27.07 -0.57 -4.95
C ASN A 75 26.08 0.01 -5.98
N GLY A 76 25.44 1.13 -5.66
CA GLY A 76 24.50 1.82 -6.55
C GLY A 76 23.25 1.02 -6.87
N VAL A 77 22.78 0.23 -5.90
CA VAL A 77 21.55 -0.55 -6.02
C VAL A 77 20.36 0.31 -5.61
N MET A 78 19.50 0.67 -6.57
CA MET A 78 18.36 1.54 -6.36
C MET A 78 17.07 0.71 -6.25
N PHE A 79 16.26 1.00 -5.23
CA PHE A 79 14.93 0.41 -5.08
C PHE A 79 14.01 0.88 -6.21
N THR A 80 13.16 0.00 -6.71
CA THR A 80 12.14 0.34 -7.71
C THR A 80 10.75 -0.05 -7.22
N ALA A 81 10.59 -1.29 -6.79
CA ALA A 81 9.32 -1.81 -6.30
C ALA A 81 9.54 -3.04 -5.40
N ALA A 82 8.55 -3.37 -4.59
CA ALA A 82 8.50 -4.63 -3.88
C ALA A 82 7.06 -5.14 -3.77
N ASP A 83 6.90 -6.45 -3.86
CA ASP A 83 5.68 -7.17 -3.53
C ASP A 83 5.93 -7.91 -2.21
N CYS A 84 5.14 -7.62 -1.19
CA CYS A 84 5.41 -8.01 0.18
C CYS A 84 4.23 -8.74 0.82
N ALA A 85 4.54 -9.53 1.85
CA ALA A 85 3.59 -10.13 2.75
C ALA A 85 4.00 -9.83 4.20
N TYR A 86 3.01 -9.56 5.04
CA TYR A 86 3.14 -9.40 6.48
C TYR A 86 2.35 -10.48 7.21
N SER A 87 2.92 -11.04 8.25
CA SER A 87 2.26 -11.93 9.20
C SER A 87 2.62 -11.48 10.61
N ALA A 88 1.59 -11.12 11.38
CA ALA A 88 1.76 -10.62 12.74
C ALA A 88 2.42 -11.65 13.65
N PRO A 89 3.18 -11.21 14.66
CA PRO A 89 3.41 -9.79 14.98
C PRO A 89 4.60 -9.17 14.24
N ASP A 90 5.51 -9.95 13.67
CA ASP A 90 6.86 -9.49 13.35
C ASP A 90 7.51 -10.20 12.15
N ARG A 91 6.72 -10.75 11.24
CA ARG A 91 7.21 -11.44 10.05
C ARG A 91 6.85 -10.68 8.78
N VAL A 92 7.84 -10.38 7.97
CA VAL A 92 7.65 -9.75 6.65
C VAL A 92 8.53 -10.47 5.63
N SER A 93 7.99 -10.68 4.44
CA SER A 93 8.74 -11.15 3.28
C SER A 93 8.47 -10.25 2.10
N CYS A 94 9.51 -9.78 1.41
CA CYS A 94 9.40 -8.92 0.24
C CYS A 94 10.21 -9.46 -0.94
N ASP A 95 9.56 -9.58 -2.08
CA ASP A 95 10.22 -9.74 -3.38
C ASP A 95 10.51 -8.36 -3.96
N ILE A 96 11.77 -7.96 -3.95
CA ILE A 96 12.23 -6.61 -4.25
C ILE A 96 12.79 -6.57 -5.67
N LYS A 97 12.33 -5.59 -6.45
CA LYS A 97 12.92 -5.21 -7.73
C LYS A 97 13.81 -3.99 -7.51
N ALA A 98 15.03 -4.07 -7.97
CA ALA A 98 15.99 -2.99 -7.89
C ALA A 98 16.69 -2.80 -9.24
N SER A 99 17.27 -1.61 -9.45
CA SER A 99 18.09 -1.32 -10.62
C SER A 99 19.50 -0.95 -10.21
N LEU A 100 20.48 -1.36 -11.00
CA LEU A 100 21.86 -0.91 -10.88
C LEU A 100 22.06 0.38 -11.67
N LYS A 101 23.15 1.11 -11.40
CA LYS A 101 23.51 2.36 -12.12
C LYS A 101 23.56 2.21 -13.64
N ASN A 102 23.86 1.02 -14.14
CA ASN A 102 23.89 0.69 -15.57
C ASN A 102 22.53 0.32 -16.15
N GLY A 103 21.44 0.44 -15.38
CA GLY A 103 20.08 0.08 -15.80
C GLY A 103 19.73 -1.42 -15.69
N THR A 104 20.67 -2.28 -15.26
CA THR A 104 20.36 -3.69 -15.04
C THR A 104 19.37 -3.87 -13.92
N ILE A 105 18.28 -4.60 -14.17
CA ILE A 105 17.29 -4.95 -13.15
C ILE A 105 17.77 -6.19 -12.41
N VAL A 106 17.74 -6.12 -11.10
CA VAL A 106 18.02 -7.23 -10.19
C VAL A 106 16.81 -7.51 -9.32
N GLN A 107 16.63 -8.76 -8.94
CA GLN A 107 15.57 -9.19 -8.05
C GLN A 107 16.18 -9.92 -6.87
N LEU A 108 15.67 -9.62 -5.68
CA LEU A 108 16.07 -10.31 -4.45
C LEU A 108 14.85 -10.45 -3.54
N THR A 109 14.84 -11.51 -2.74
CA THR A 109 13.87 -11.68 -1.67
C THR A 109 14.52 -11.30 -0.35
N ARG A 110 13.85 -10.47 0.45
CA ARG A 110 14.29 -10.14 1.83
C ARG A 110 13.21 -10.57 2.81
N VAL A 111 13.64 -11.23 3.89
CA VAL A 111 12.76 -11.76 4.92
C VAL A 111 13.21 -11.23 6.27
N TRP A 112 12.28 -10.63 7.00
CA TRP A 112 12.44 -10.21 8.40
C TRP A 112 11.61 -11.12 9.27
N VAL A 113 12.25 -11.76 10.23
CA VAL A 113 11.66 -12.68 11.20
C VAL A 113 12.37 -12.50 12.54
N PRO A 114 11.85 -13.01 13.67
CA PRO A 114 12.50 -12.86 14.98
C PRO A 114 13.96 -13.33 15.01
N GLU A 115 14.30 -14.33 14.21
CA GLU A 115 15.65 -14.92 14.14
C GLU A 115 16.65 -14.03 13.39
N GLY A 116 16.16 -12.98 12.73
CA GLY A 116 16.99 -11.99 12.01
C GLY A 116 16.46 -11.61 10.64
N THR A 117 17.28 -10.88 9.92
CA THR A 117 17.00 -10.48 8.54
C THR A 117 17.82 -11.32 7.57
N PHE A 118 17.14 -11.85 6.56
CA PHE A 118 17.73 -12.71 5.54
C PHE A 118 17.47 -12.11 4.17
N GLN A 119 18.40 -12.33 3.25
CA GLN A 119 18.30 -11.83 1.87
C GLN A 119 18.85 -12.87 0.90
N THR A 120 18.19 -13.04 -0.24
CA THR A 120 18.75 -13.85 -1.32
C THR A 120 19.88 -13.12 -2.04
N ASN A 121 20.92 -13.85 -2.39
CA ASN A 121 21.89 -13.38 -3.39
C ASN A 121 21.19 -13.31 -4.76
N PRO A 122 21.25 -12.19 -5.49
CA PRO A 122 20.53 -12.07 -6.77
C PRO A 122 20.94 -13.07 -7.84
N LEU A 123 22.19 -13.56 -7.79
CA LEU A 123 22.74 -14.50 -8.78
C LEU A 123 22.45 -15.96 -8.42
N THR A 124 22.71 -16.35 -7.18
CA THR A 124 22.62 -17.76 -6.74
C THR A 124 21.24 -18.11 -6.17
N ARG A 125 20.42 -17.11 -5.86
CA ARG A 125 19.12 -17.26 -5.17
C ARG A 125 19.20 -17.91 -3.79
N GLN A 126 20.38 -18.10 -3.25
CA GLN A 126 20.57 -18.64 -1.91
C GLN A 126 20.41 -17.55 -0.86
N PHE A 127 19.77 -17.90 0.26
CA PHE A 127 19.64 -16.99 1.39
C PHE A 127 20.96 -16.84 2.15
N ALA A 128 21.22 -15.62 2.60
CA ALA A 128 22.27 -15.28 3.55
C ALA A 128 21.70 -14.30 4.58
N LYS A 129 22.38 -14.07 5.69
CA LYS A 129 22.03 -12.99 6.59
C LYS A 129 22.20 -11.66 5.84
N ALA A 130 21.20 -10.79 5.95
CA ALA A 130 21.29 -9.47 5.33
C ALA A 130 22.36 -8.61 6.01
N PRO A 131 22.98 -7.65 5.29
CA PRO A 131 23.90 -6.69 5.90
C PRO A 131 23.24 -5.91 7.04
N ALA A 132 24.01 -5.61 8.10
CA ALA A 132 23.51 -4.94 9.30
C ALA A 132 23.16 -3.46 9.04
N ASP A 133 23.69 -2.86 7.99
CA ASP A 133 23.52 -1.46 7.57
C ASP A 133 22.30 -1.24 6.66
N SER A 134 21.43 -2.24 6.56
CA SER A 134 20.19 -2.14 5.79
C SER A 134 19.23 -1.16 6.46
N ASN A 135 19.05 0.03 5.89
CA ASN A 135 18.24 1.12 6.43
C ASN A 135 16.72 0.87 6.43
N PHE A 136 16.23 -0.15 5.72
CA PHE A 136 14.81 -0.48 5.64
C PHE A 136 14.50 -1.76 6.42
N ASN A 137 13.50 -1.66 7.30
CA ASN A 137 12.94 -2.81 8.01
C ASN A 137 11.43 -2.87 7.77
N GLY A 138 10.99 -3.85 6.97
CA GLY A 138 9.58 -4.01 6.59
C GLY A 138 8.62 -4.23 7.78
N VAL A 139 9.10 -4.80 8.89
CA VAL A 139 8.29 -4.98 10.11
C VAL A 139 7.92 -3.64 10.73
N MET A 140 8.77 -2.63 10.61
CA MET A 140 8.51 -1.29 11.17
C MET A 140 7.27 -0.64 10.58
N LEU A 141 6.86 -0.98 9.35
CA LEU A 141 5.62 -0.46 8.77
C LEU A 141 4.39 -0.77 9.63
N PHE A 142 4.34 -1.95 10.25
CA PHE A 142 3.20 -2.45 11.02
C PHE A 142 3.42 -2.33 12.54
N ALA A 143 4.63 -2.00 12.96
CA ALA A 143 4.95 -1.80 14.38
C ALA A 143 4.19 -0.60 14.95
N LYS A 144 3.96 -0.58 16.27
CA LYS A 144 3.30 0.52 16.96
C LYS A 144 3.96 1.89 16.68
N THR A 145 5.28 1.90 16.54
CA THR A 145 6.11 3.08 16.23
C THR A 145 6.28 3.34 14.72
N GLY A 146 5.55 2.63 13.87
CA GLY A 146 5.58 2.77 12.42
C GLY A 146 4.42 3.60 11.88
N ILE A 147 3.75 3.08 10.84
CA ILE A 147 2.59 3.76 10.24
C ILE A 147 1.52 4.10 11.30
N PRO A 148 1.18 3.22 12.27
CA PRO A 148 0.17 3.55 13.28
C PRO A 148 0.50 4.79 14.11
N GLU A 149 1.76 5.01 14.49
CA GLU A 149 2.17 6.23 15.22
C GLU A 149 2.04 7.47 14.33
N ILE A 150 2.52 7.39 13.09
CA ILE A 150 2.40 8.49 12.12
C ILE A 150 0.95 8.91 11.96
N LEU A 151 0.05 7.95 11.73
CA LEU A 151 -1.38 8.22 11.57
C LEU A 151 -1.99 8.91 12.80
N ARG A 152 -1.53 8.59 14.00
CA ARG A 152 -2.09 9.14 15.25
C ARG A 152 -1.53 10.51 15.61
N THR A 153 -0.24 10.73 15.39
CA THR A 153 0.47 11.84 16.04
C THR A 153 1.23 12.75 15.10
N GLU A 154 1.61 12.27 13.91
CA GLU A 154 2.55 12.99 13.05
C GLU A 154 1.89 13.64 11.83
N VAL A 155 0.67 13.21 11.45
CA VAL A 155 -0.05 13.81 10.32
C VAL A 155 -0.61 15.17 10.75
N GLN A 156 -0.10 16.22 10.15
CA GLN A 156 -0.58 17.58 10.33
C GLN A 156 -1.61 17.93 9.27
N LYS A 157 -2.53 18.86 9.58
CA LYS A 157 -3.55 19.38 8.65
C LYS A 157 -4.40 18.27 8.01
N ALA A 158 -4.71 17.22 8.77
CA ALA A 158 -5.50 16.10 8.29
C ALA A 158 -6.90 16.54 7.83
N GLN A 159 -7.24 16.33 6.56
CA GLN A 159 -8.49 16.74 5.95
C GLN A 159 -9.08 15.61 5.12
N VAL A 160 -10.38 15.39 5.23
CA VAL A 160 -11.12 14.54 4.29
C VAL A 160 -11.27 15.30 2.98
N VAL A 161 -10.84 14.67 1.88
CA VAL A 161 -10.91 15.25 0.54
C VAL A 161 -12.21 14.86 -0.15
N ASN A 162 -12.42 13.55 -0.28
CA ASN A 162 -13.59 12.98 -0.97
C ASN A 162 -13.77 11.51 -0.58
N ARG A 163 -14.76 10.88 -1.21
CA ARG A 163 -14.94 9.44 -1.25
C ARG A 163 -14.69 8.95 -2.66
N GLU A 164 -13.92 7.88 -2.78
CA GLU A 164 -13.63 7.28 -4.07
C GLU A 164 -13.38 5.78 -3.96
N LYS A 165 -13.41 5.11 -5.09
CA LYS A 165 -13.29 3.66 -5.13
C LYS A 165 -11.86 3.25 -5.47
N ILE A 166 -11.18 2.60 -4.53
CA ILE A 166 -9.83 2.05 -4.71
C ILE A 166 -9.90 0.53 -4.60
N GLN A 167 -9.36 -0.20 -5.58
CA GLN A 167 -9.35 -1.67 -5.59
C GLN A 167 -10.73 -2.29 -5.32
N ASN A 168 -11.80 -1.73 -5.90
CA ASN A 168 -13.19 -2.12 -5.67
C ASN A 168 -13.73 -1.91 -4.24
N ARG A 169 -13.03 -1.17 -3.37
CA ARG A 169 -13.46 -0.77 -2.02
C ARG A 169 -13.87 0.69 -2.00
N GLU A 170 -14.99 0.99 -1.34
CA GLU A 170 -15.37 2.38 -1.05
C GLU A 170 -14.41 2.91 0.01
N THR A 171 -13.68 3.95 -0.32
CA THR A 171 -12.63 4.53 0.53
C THR A 171 -12.88 6.01 0.79
N LEU A 172 -12.46 6.44 1.96
CA LEU A 172 -12.35 7.83 2.32
C LEU A 172 -10.92 8.30 2.04
N HIS A 173 -10.79 9.31 1.19
CA HIS A 173 -9.50 9.95 0.92
C HIS A 173 -9.22 11.02 1.96
N VAL A 174 -8.15 10.83 2.73
CA VAL A 174 -7.65 11.78 3.72
C VAL A 174 -6.27 12.25 3.28
N LYS A 175 -6.05 13.55 3.22
CA LYS A 175 -4.75 14.17 2.96
C LYS A 175 -4.19 14.82 4.21
N GLY A 176 -2.87 14.93 4.29
CA GLY A 176 -2.17 15.65 5.34
C GLY A 176 -0.72 15.91 4.98
N GLU A 177 0.05 16.34 5.97
CA GLU A 177 1.48 16.61 5.84
C GLU A 177 2.25 15.89 6.94
N VAL A 178 3.39 15.28 6.61
CA VAL A 178 4.30 14.63 7.56
C VAL A 178 5.72 15.05 7.25
N SER A 179 6.54 15.26 8.27
CA SER A 179 7.95 15.62 8.08
C SER A 179 8.78 14.42 7.59
N GLY A 180 9.84 14.71 6.84
CA GLY A 180 10.70 13.67 6.27
C GLY A 180 11.42 12.83 7.33
N ASP A 181 11.77 13.41 8.49
CA ASP A 181 12.39 12.66 9.59
C ASP A 181 11.49 11.56 10.14
N LYS A 182 10.17 11.74 10.11
CA LYS A 182 9.18 10.74 10.54
C LYS A 182 8.90 9.68 9.48
N LEU A 183 9.01 10.04 8.21
CA LEU A 183 8.79 9.12 7.09
C LEU A 183 10.03 8.24 6.80
N ASN A 184 11.24 8.80 6.91
CA ASN A 184 12.48 8.13 6.54
C ASN A 184 12.68 6.73 7.17
N PRO A 185 12.37 6.49 8.46
CA PRO A 185 12.48 5.15 9.04
C PRO A 185 11.62 4.09 8.35
N LEU A 186 10.52 4.51 7.69
CA LEU A 186 9.59 3.62 7.00
C LEU A 186 9.99 3.34 5.56
N ILE A 187 10.68 4.28 4.89
CA ILE A 187 10.95 4.23 3.45
C ILE A 187 12.44 4.26 3.10
N GLY A 188 13.33 4.13 4.10
CA GLY A 188 14.75 3.97 3.85
C GLY A 188 15.53 5.28 3.61
N SER A 189 15.18 6.35 4.32
CA SER A 189 16.02 7.57 4.42
C SER A 189 16.28 8.30 3.08
N THR A 190 15.27 8.46 2.25
CA THR A 190 15.40 9.14 0.95
C THR A 190 14.87 10.57 0.95
N LEU A 191 14.05 10.94 1.93
CA LEU A 191 13.44 12.26 2.04
C LEU A 191 14.33 13.21 2.86
N LYS A 192 14.26 14.51 2.56
CA LYS A 192 14.92 15.53 3.37
C LYS A 192 14.22 15.65 4.72
N PRO A 193 14.91 15.39 5.84
CA PRO A 193 14.27 15.30 7.16
C PRO A 193 13.50 16.56 7.55
N GLU A 194 13.98 17.72 7.18
CA GLU A 194 13.46 19.04 7.55
C GLU A 194 12.25 19.49 6.71
N LEU A 195 11.92 18.77 5.63
CA LEU A 195 10.80 19.14 4.77
C LEU A 195 9.51 18.42 5.17
N MET A 196 8.40 19.12 4.95
CA MET A 196 7.05 18.54 5.05
C MET A 196 6.66 17.95 3.70
N TYR A 197 6.16 16.73 3.72
CA TYR A 197 5.71 15.99 2.54
C TYR A 197 4.22 15.79 2.61
N ARG A 198 3.53 15.97 1.48
CA ARG A 198 2.13 15.64 1.39
C ARG A 198 1.97 14.13 1.47
N VAL A 199 1.02 13.71 2.30
CA VAL A 199 0.61 12.32 2.43
C VAL A 199 -0.88 12.20 2.14
N ASP A 200 -1.23 11.20 1.35
CA ASP A 200 -2.61 10.90 0.97
C ASP A 200 -2.91 9.46 1.42
N PHE A 201 -4.02 9.26 2.13
CA PHE A 201 -4.47 7.98 2.67
C PHE A 201 -5.84 7.64 2.11
N TRP A 202 -6.02 6.43 1.63
CA TRP A 202 -7.31 5.88 1.23
C TRP A 202 -7.71 4.80 2.24
N ILE A 203 -8.70 5.12 3.05
CA ILE A 203 -9.14 4.31 4.18
C ILE A 203 -10.47 3.66 3.82
N ASP A 204 -10.55 2.34 3.86
CA ASP A 204 -11.78 1.58 3.64
C ASP A 204 -12.83 1.97 4.68
N GLU A 205 -14.01 2.39 4.23
CA GLU A 205 -15.06 2.92 5.13
C GLU A 205 -15.66 1.86 6.05
N LYS A 206 -15.60 0.58 5.68
CA LYS A 206 -16.21 -0.51 6.46
C LYS A 206 -15.26 -1.08 7.48
N SER A 207 -14.01 -1.33 7.06
CA SER A 207 -13.02 -2.01 7.90
C SER A 207 -12.05 -1.05 8.59
N ALA A 208 -12.01 0.21 8.18
CA ALA A 208 -11.00 1.21 8.51
C ALA A 208 -9.57 0.82 8.08
N ASN A 209 -9.37 -0.25 7.33
CA ASN A 209 -8.06 -0.62 6.81
C ASN A 209 -7.57 0.41 5.79
N THR A 210 -6.32 0.76 5.85
CA THR A 210 -5.68 1.56 4.80
C THR A 210 -5.59 0.71 3.53
N ALA A 211 -6.22 1.17 2.45
CA ALA A 211 -6.13 0.54 1.14
C ALA A 211 -4.88 0.98 0.39
N GLN A 212 -4.56 2.28 0.53
CA GLN A 212 -3.45 2.91 -0.16
C GLN A 212 -2.91 4.08 0.67
N LEU A 213 -1.59 4.27 0.58
CA LEU A 213 -0.87 5.42 1.11
C LEU A 213 0.05 5.96 0.02
N HIS A 214 0.04 7.26 -0.19
CA HIS A 214 0.96 7.93 -1.11
C HIS A 214 1.71 9.05 -0.39
N VAL A 215 3.03 9.04 -0.47
CA VAL A 215 3.91 10.13 -0.03
C VAL A 215 4.40 10.85 -1.27
N THR A 216 4.02 12.11 -1.43
CA THR A 216 4.35 12.90 -2.63
C THR A 216 5.63 13.70 -2.41
N GLU A 217 6.63 13.49 -3.26
CA GLU A 217 7.85 14.28 -3.35
C GLU A 217 7.64 15.58 -4.17
N PRO A 218 8.55 16.56 -4.12
CA PRO A 218 8.37 17.85 -4.77
C PRO A 218 8.12 17.81 -6.28
N ASP A 219 8.57 16.77 -6.98
CA ASP A 219 8.36 16.54 -8.40
C ASP A 219 7.06 15.79 -8.73
N ALA A 220 6.14 15.71 -7.76
CA ALA A 220 4.86 14.99 -7.81
C ALA A 220 4.98 13.46 -7.99
N LYS A 221 6.17 12.92 -7.82
CA LYS A 221 6.44 11.48 -7.68
C LYS A 221 6.51 11.11 -6.20
N GLY A 222 7.01 9.93 -5.89
CA GLY A 222 7.21 9.53 -4.49
C GLY A 222 6.94 8.06 -4.23
N TRP A 223 6.43 7.78 -3.04
CA TRP A 223 6.17 6.42 -2.57
C TRP A 223 4.69 6.10 -2.63
N LEU A 224 4.38 4.97 -3.24
CA LEU A 224 3.04 4.39 -3.23
C LEU A 224 3.10 3.06 -2.48
N ILE A 225 2.25 2.92 -1.47
CA ILE A 225 2.06 1.69 -0.69
C ILE A 225 0.59 1.28 -0.86
N GLU A 226 0.35 0.06 -1.31
CA GLU A 226 -0.99 -0.49 -1.49
C GLU A 226 -1.14 -1.75 -0.62
N LEU A 227 -2.22 -1.85 0.16
CA LEU A 227 -2.51 -2.99 1.03
C LEU A 227 -3.72 -3.78 0.51
N PHE A 228 -3.60 -5.11 0.51
CA PHE A 228 -4.63 -6.04 0.02
C PHE A 228 -4.52 -7.40 0.71
N GLY A 229 -5.53 -8.27 0.55
CA GLY A 229 -5.52 -9.60 1.16
C GLY A 229 -5.41 -9.56 2.68
N THR A 230 -6.22 -8.70 3.32
CA THR A 230 -6.21 -8.48 4.78
C THR A 230 -6.72 -9.71 5.51
N ASP A 231 -6.00 -10.16 6.54
CA ASP A 231 -6.30 -11.29 7.42
C ASP A 231 -6.46 -12.65 6.70
N GLU A 232 -5.96 -12.75 5.46
CA GLU A 232 -5.80 -14.03 4.79
C GLU A 232 -4.65 -14.83 5.43
N PRO A 233 -4.73 -16.16 5.51
CA PRO A 233 -3.63 -16.96 6.05
C PRO A 233 -2.34 -16.74 5.26
N ILE A 234 -1.30 -16.25 5.93
CA ILE A 234 0.04 -16.03 5.36
C ILE A 234 1.07 -16.69 6.29
N ASP A 235 1.85 -17.63 5.74
CA ASP A 235 2.99 -18.23 6.42
C ASP A 235 4.28 -17.65 5.86
N ILE A 236 5.15 -17.17 6.76
CA ILE A 236 6.47 -16.62 6.42
C ILE A 236 7.50 -17.41 7.23
N PRO A 237 8.03 -18.52 6.69
CA PRO A 237 9.00 -19.35 7.40
C PRO A 237 10.36 -18.65 7.49
N THR A 238 11.11 -19.00 8.53
CA THR A 238 12.52 -18.60 8.64
C THR A 238 13.33 -19.27 7.53
N PRO A 239 14.08 -18.50 6.71
CA PRO A 239 14.84 -19.07 5.61
C PRO A 239 15.94 -20.03 6.07
N THR A 240 16.10 -21.13 5.36
CA THR A 240 17.21 -22.05 5.57
C THR A 240 18.47 -21.51 4.91
N LEU A 241 19.54 -21.39 5.66
CA LEU A 241 20.84 -21.00 5.14
C LEU A 241 21.60 -22.21 4.56
N PRO A 242 22.35 -22.02 3.46
CA PRO A 242 23.25 -23.05 2.97
C PRO A 242 24.29 -23.41 4.04
N PRO A 243 24.78 -24.65 4.08
CA PRO A 243 25.84 -25.05 5.02
C PRO A 243 27.06 -24.15 4.83
N SER A 244 27.61 -23.65 5.93
CA SER A 244 28.84 -22.86 5.87
C SER A 244 29.93 -23.66 5.13
N PRO A 245 30.65 -23.04 4.17
CA PRO A 245 31.79 -23.72 3.57
C PRO A 245 32.70 -24.18 4.69
N LYS A 246 32.95 -25.53 4.78
CA LYS A 246 33.90 -26.08 5.73
C LYS A 246 35.20 -25.31 5.53
N GLY A 247 35.65 -24.60 6.58
CA GLY A 247 36.85 -23.80 6.54
C GLY A 247 38.01 -24.58 5.93
N LYS A 248 38.67 -23.99 4.93
CA LYS A 248 40.01 -24.49 4.56
C LYS A 248 40.84 -24.48 5.84
N PRO A 249 41.54 -25.57 6.17
CA PRO A 249 42.52 -25.54 7.27
C PRO A 249 43.44 -24.35 6.97
N GLN A 250 43.58 -23.43 7.91
CA GLN A 250 44.64 -22.42 7.87
C GLN A 250 45.97 -23.21 7.96
N ALA A 251 46.72 -23.16 6.88
CA ALA A 251 48.07 -23.65 6.84
C ALA A 251 49.01 -22.65 7.49
#